data_a3a11e423604fdf270c56fa65bf93c81
#
_entry.id   a3a11e423604fdf270c56fa65bf93c81
#
_cell.length_a   1.000
_cell.length_b   1.000
_cell.length_c   1.000
_cell.angle_alpha   90.00
_cell.angle_beta   90.00
_cell.angle_gamma   90.00
#
_symmetry.space_group_name_H-M   'P 1'
#
loop_
_entity.id
_entity.type
_entity.pdbx_description
1 polymer ?
#
loop_
_entity_poly.entity_id
_entity_poly.type
_entity_poly.pdbx_seq_one_letter_code
_entity_poly.pdbx_strand_id
1 'polypeptide(L)'
;MSKALDMARELVKQLEKQKKKNKVKLSELKSGETFKIDKYDFIVLCQDDSSQTTKVISKGFMVENVEFDKISTDYNKSNLKKLIESDIQPIIEKAVGAENLVKHTVSLISVDMQHEFKNCICKVRPITFDEAREFNDLLVNKNLNNWWWTCTPWSTKERGCDYSIAVVSPSGNFNYDRYYNYGGVRPFCILKSNIFIEKGE
;
A
#
# COMPACT_ATOMS: atom_id res chain seq x y z
N MET A 1 25.19 -42.13 -3.24
CA MET A 1 24.51 -40.80 -3.42
C MET A 1 25.58 -39.75 -3.67
N SER A 2 25.37 -38.83 -4.59
CA SER A 2 26.42 -37.92 -5.06
C SER A 2 26.72 -36.82 -4.01
N LYS A 3 28.01 -36.58 -3.74
CA LYS A 3 28.56 -35.53 -2.87
C LYS A 3 27.91 -34.12 -3.16
N ALA A 4 27.51 -33.91 -4.42
CA ALA A 4 26.80 -32.71 -4.86
C ALA A 4 25.38 -32.59 -4.25
N LEU A 5 24.67 -33.72 -4.07
CA LEU A 5 23.32 -33.72 -3.48
C LEU A 5 23.35 -33.40 -1.98
N ASP A 6 24.36 -33.87 -1.28
CA ASP A 6 24.53 -33.60 0.15
C ASP A 6 24.95 -32.13 0.40
N MET A 7 25.82 -31.58 -0.45
CA MET A 7 26.18 -30.16 -0.42
C MET A 7 24.97 -29.27 -0.72
N ALA A 8 24.12 -29.63 -1.69
CA ALA A 8 22.91 -28.88 -2.00
C ALA A 8 21.92 -28.90 -0.84
N ARG A 9 21.71 -30.03 -0.15
CA ARG A 9 20.86 -30.14 1.04
C ARG A 9 21.37 -29.30 2.20
N GLU A 10 22.70 -29.29 2.42
CA GLU A 10 23.30 -28.48 3.49
C GLU A 10 23.17 -26.98 3.20
N LEU A 11 23.33 -26.54 1.94
CA LEU A 11 23.14 -25.18 1.50
C LEU A 11 21.68 -24.72 1.71
N VAL A 12 20.71 -25.57 1.36
CA VAL A 12 19.28 -25.30 1.59
C VAL A 12 19.00 -25.14 3.08
N LYS A 13 19.52 -26.02 3.94
CA LYS A 13 19.36 -25.90 5.41
C LYS A 13 19.98 -24.61 5.96
N GLN A 14 21.13 -24.18 5.44
CA GLN A 14 21.78 -22.94 5.86
C GLN A 14 20.95 -21.72 5.42
N LEU A 15 20.42 -21.72 4.19
CA LEU A 15 19.54 -20.66 3.69
C LEU A 15 18.22 -20.58 4.48
N GLU A 16 17.63 -21.72 4.84
CA GLU A 16 16.42 -21.75 5.70
C GLU A 16 16.70 -21.23 7.12
N LYS A 17 17.88 -21.57 7.69
CA LYS A 17 18.31 -21.01 8.99
C LYS A 17 18.54 -19.50 8.93
N GLN A 18 19.13 -18.98 7.85
CA GLN A 18 19.30 -17.55 7.65
C GLN A 18 17.94 -16.84 7.48
N LYS A 19 17.02 -17.39 6.68
CA LYS A 19 15.65 -16.85 6.55
C LYS A 19 14.89 -16.82 7.88
N LYS A 20 15.05 -17.82 8.74
CA LYS A 20 14.44 -17.82 10.09
C LYS A 20 15.06 -16.77 11.02
N LYS A 21 16.35 -16.44 10.87
CA LYS A 21 17.06 -15.45 11.71
C LYS A 21 16.63 -14.01 11.43
N ASN A 22 16.13 -13.72 10.22
CA ASN A 22 15.75 -12.37 9.80
C ASN A 22 14.25 -12.07 10.01
N LYS A 23 13.48 -13.02 10.57
CA LYS A 23 12.07 -12.80 10.85
C LYS A 23 11.88 -12.16 12.21
N VAL A 24 11.19 -11.02 12.21
CA VAL A 24 10.76 -10.29 13.41
C VAL A 24 9.25 -10.19 13.43
N LYS A 25 8.64 -9.96 14.57
CA LYS A 25 7.21 -9.63 14.61
C LYS A 25 7.00 -8.23 14.06
N LEU A 26 5.94 -8.03 13.30
CA LEU A 26 5.60 -6.71 12.76
C LEU A 26 5.41 -5.68 13.88
N SER A 27 4.88 -6.10 15.04
CA SER A 27 4.75 -5.25 16.24
C SER A 27 6.08 -4.74 16.82
N GLU A 28 7.21 -5.34 16.45
CA GLU A 28 8.55 -4.92 16.93
C GLU A 28 9.14 -3.80 16.06
N LEU A 29 8.56 -3.56 14.88
CA LEU A 29 9.01 -2.49 14.00
C LEU A 29 8.40 -1.14 14.40
N LYS A 30 9.22 -0.11 14.32
CA LYS A 30 8.82 1.27 14.57
C LYS A 30 8.31 1.94 13.29
N SER A 31 7.56 3.02 13.45
CA SER A 31 7.19 3.91 12.36
C SER A 31 8.44 4.34 11.56
N GLY A 32 8.35 4.26 10.24
CA GLY A 32 9.44 4.51 9.30
C GLY A 32 10.35 3.32 9.00
N GLU A 33 10.34 2.25 9.82
CA GLU A 33 11.11 1.04 9.50
C GLU A 33 10.46 0.26 8.35
N THR A 34 11.30 -0.47 7.60
CA THR A 34 10.88 -1.20 6.40
C THR A 34 10.92 -2.71 6.62
N PHE A 35 10.06 -3.41 5.87
CA PHE A 35 10.01 -4.86 5.82
C PHE A 35 9.55 -5.33 4.44
N LYS A 36 9.69 -6.61 4.15
CA LYS A 36 9.33 -7.17 2.85
C LYS A 36 7.97 -7.87 2.87
N ILE A 37 7.19 -7.59 1.85
CA ILE A 37 6.03 -8.39 1.43
C ILE A 37 6.33 -8.90 0.03
N ASP A 38 6.59 -10.19 -0.12
CA ASP A 38 7.13 -10.78 -1.35
C ASP A 38 8.45 -10.06 -1.74
N LYS A 39 8.55 -9.52 -2.93
CA LYS A 39 9.71 -8.76 -3.43
C LYS A 39 9.67 -7.26 -3.14
N TYR A 40 8.58 -6.76 -2.55
CA TYR A 40 8.34 -5.34 -2.35
C TYR A 40 8.68 -4.91 -0.93
N ASP A 41 9.32 -3.74 -0.79
CA ASP A 41 9.53 -3.10 0.50
C ASP A 41 8.28 -2.33 0.92
N PHE A 42 7.88 -2.50 2.19
CA PHE A 42 6.80 -1.76 2.82
C PHE A 42 7.33 -0.94 3.99
N ILE A 43 6.71 0.19 4.27
CA ILE A 43 7.03 1.09 5.38
C ILE A 43 5.95 0.93 6.44
N VAL A 44 6.34 0.80 7.70
CA VAL A 44 5.44 0.92 8.85
C VAL A 44 5.07 2.39 9.03
N LEU A 45 3.78 2.72 8.92
CA LEU A 45 3.28 4.07 9.16
C LEU A 45 3.00 4.30 10.64
N CYS A 46 2.18 3.44 11.25
CA CYS A 46 1.93 3.46 12.68
C CYS A 46 1.48 2.10 13.20
N GLN A 47 1.71 1.87 14.50
CA GLN A 47 1.17 0.76 15.28
C GLN A 47 -0.09 1.23 16.00
N ASP A 48 -1.13 0.40 16.03
CA ASP A 48 -2.30 0.59 16.88
C ASP A 48 -2.37 -0.57 17.89
N ASP A 49 -1.90 -0.29 19.09
CA ASP A 49 -1.85 -1.28 20.17
C ASP A 49 -3.25 -1.69 20.63
N SER A 50 -4.24 -0.82 20.50
CA SER A 50 -5.61 -1.09 20.94
C SER A 50 -6.29 -2.14 20.07
N SER A 51 -6.08 -2.08 18.76
CA SER A 51 -6.60 -3.04 17.78
C SER A 51 -5.60 -4.14 17.42
N GLN A 52 -4.37 -4.08 17.93
CA GLN A 52 -3.26 -4.98 17.57
C GLN A 52 -3.04 -5.03 16.05
N THR A 53 -3.03 -3.85 15.42
CA THR A 53 -2.86 -3.70 13.97
C THR A 53 -1.77 -2.70 13.62
N THR A 54 -1.22 -2.85 12.42
CA THR A 54 -0.17 -1.99 11.87
C THR A 54 -0.61 -1.45 10.53
N LYS A 55 -0.61 -0.13 10.37
CA LYS A 55 -0.81 0.53 9.07
C LYS A 55 0.49 0.54 8.30
N VAL A 56 0.45 0.09 7.05
CA VAL A 56 1.63 -0.01 6.20
C VAL A 56 1.35 0.45 4.78
N ILE A 57 2.39 0.90 4.08
CA ILE A 57 2.32 1.28 2.66
C ILE A 57 3.56 0.77 1.92
N SER A 58 3.44 0.45 0.64
CA SER A 58 4.62 0.10 -0.15
C SER A 58 5.59 1.28 -0.26
N LYS A 59 6.89 1.02 -0.13
CA LYS A 59 7.95 2.04 -0.26
C LYS A 59 8.08 2.55 -1.69
N GLY A 60 7.91 1.67 -2.67
CA GLY A 60 7.91 1.96 -4.10
C GLY A 60 6.56 1.70 -4.75
N PHE A 61 6.50 1.89 -6.06
CA PHE A 61 5.34 1.47 -6.84
C PHE A 61 5.28 -0.05 -6.95
N MET A 62 4.09 -0.63 -6.74
CA MET A 62 3.84 -2.01 -7.12
C MET A 62 3.38 -2.11 -8.59
N VAL A 63 2.74 -1.07 -9.09
CA VAL A 63 2.37 -0.89 -10.51
C VAL A 63 2.60 0.55 -10.90
N GLU A 64 3.08 0.78 -12.12
CA GLU A 64 3.35 2.10 -12.68
C GLU A 64 2.46 2.35 -13.91
N ASN A 65 2.29 3.62 -14.27
CA ASN A 65 1.58 4.04 -15.48
C ASN A 65 0.15 3.50 -15.56
N VAL A 66 -0.63 3.73 -14.49
CA VAL A 66 -2.02 3.27 -14.37
C VAL A 66 -2.96 4.46 -14.32
N GLU A 67 -4.03 4.41 -15.12
CA GLU A 67 -5.16 5.33 -14.99
C GLU A 67 -5.93 5.00 -13.69
N PHE A 68 -6.43 6.05 -13.01
CA PHE A 68 -7.34 5.83 -11.89
C PHE A 68 -8.66 5.22 -12.39
N ASP A 69 -9.25 5.83 -13.41
CA ASP A 69 -10.44 5.36 -14.11
C ASP A 69 -10.57 6.02 -15.49
N LYS A 70 -11.61 5.67 -16.26
CA LYS A 70 -11.91 6.28 -17.57
C LYS A 70 -13.01 7.33 -17.52
N ILE A 71 -13.85 7.29 -16.49
CA ILE A 71 -15.11 8.06 -16.48
C ILE A 71 -15.49 8.67 -15.14
N SER A 72 -14.81 8.35 -14.03
CA SER A 72 -15.25 8.72 -12.69
C SER A 72 -14.12 8.87 -11.68
N THR A 73 -14.37 9.71 -10.67
CA THR A 73 -13.54 9.86 -9.47
C THR A 73 -14.00 8.97 -8.31
N ASP A 74 -15.07 8.16 -8.49
CA ASP A 74 -15.56 7.21 -7.48
C ASP A 74 -14.63 6.00 -7.36
N TYR A 75 -13.78 5.99 -6.32
CA TYR A 75 -12.88 4.86 -6.07
C TYR A 75 -13.63 3.52 -5.97
N ASN A 76 -14.85 3.48 -5.43
CA ASN A 76 -15.61 2.24 -5.31
C ASN A 76 -15.84 1.51 -6.64
N LYS A 77 -15.91 2.26 -7.73
CA LYS A 77 -16.20 1.75 -9.08
C LYS A 77 -14.99 1.78 -10.00
N SER A 78 -13.90 2.40 -9.57
CA SER A 78 -12.74 2.69 -10.41
C SER A 78 -12.03 1.45 -10.93
N ASN A 79 -11.38 1.61 -12.07
CA ASN A 79 -10.50 0.59 -12.64
C ASN A 79 -9.28 0.35 -11.74
N LEU A 80 -8.79 1.39 -11.06
CA LEU A 80 -7.70 1.27 -10.09
C LEU A 80 -8.07 0.32 -8.94
N LYS A 81 -9.29 0.43 -8.37
CA LYS A 81 -9.74 -0.49 -7.33
C LYS A 81 -9.78 -1.93 -7.84
N LYS A 82 -10.33 -2.17 -9.03
CA LYS A 82 -10.39 -3.50 -9.64
C LYS A 82 -8.99 -4.10 -9.83
N LEU A 83 -8.04 -3.31 -10.35
CA LEU A 83 -6.64 -3.71 -10.50
C LEU A 83 -6.01 -4.07 -9.15
N ILE A 84 -6.23 -3.25 -8.12
CA ILE A 84 -5.70 -3.55 -6.78
C ILE A 84 -6.27 -4.86 -6.24
N GLU A 85 -7.58 -5.09 -6.38
CA GLU A 85 -8.25 -6.29 -5.88
C GLU A 85 -7.86 -7.56 -6.68
N SER A 86 -7.62 -7.44 -8.00
CA SER A 86 -7.27 -8.59 -8.85
C SER A 86 -5.78 -8.94 -8.84
N ASP A 87 -4.89 -7.94 -8.81
CA ASP A 87 -3.48 -8.15 -9.10
C ASP A 87 -2.58 -7.89 -7.88
N ILE A 88 -2.88 -6.88 -7.06
CA ILE A 88 -2.03 -6.48 -5.93
C ILE A 88 -2.41 -7.23 -4.65
N GLN A 89 -3.69 -7.22 -4.28
CA GLN A 89 -4.17 -7.85 -3.05
C GLN A 89 -3.80 -9.33 -2.95
N PRO A 90 -3.92 -10.16 -4.01
CA PRO A 90 -3.51 -11.57 -3.94
C PRO A 90 -2.02 -11.79 -3.66
N ILE A 91 -1.15 -10.88 -4.13
CA ILE A 91 0.29 -10.93 -3.82
C ILE A 91 0.51 -10.73 -2.32
N ILE A 92 -0.15 -9.71 -1.75
CA ILE A 92 -0.06 -9.39 -0.32
C ILE A 92 -0.65 -10.55 0.50
N GLU A 93 -1.86 -11.03 0.18
CA GLU A 93 -2.53 -12.13 0.88
C GLU A 93 -1.70 -13.42 0.88
N LYS A 94 -1.07 -13.74 -0.24
CA LYS A 94 -0.17 -14.90 -0.35
C LYS A 94 1.06 -14.79 0.55
N ALA A 95 1.60 -13.58 0.70
CA ALA A 95 2.82 -13.36 1.47
C ALA A 95 2.59 -13.29 2.99
N VAL A 96 1.50 -12.65 3.43
CA VAL A 96 1.23 -12.42 4.85
C VAL A 96 0.15 -13.34 5.45
N GLY A 97 -0.62 -14.04 4.61
CA GLY A 97 -1.83 -14.77 4.98
C GLY A 97 -3.08 -13.87 4.88
N ALA A 98 -4.11 -14.36 4.18
CA ALA A 98 -5.34 -13.59 3.92
C ALA A 98 -6.09 -13.18 5.20
N GLU A 99 -5.96 -13.96 6.27
CA GLU A 99 -6.53 -13.74 7.61
C GLU A 99 -5.82 -12.63 8.40
N ASN A 100 -4.60 -12.27 7.99
CA ASN A 100 -3.79 -11.23 8.62
C ASN A 100 -3.95 -9.87 7.96
N LEU A 101 -4.58 -9.82 6.79
CA LEU A 101 -4.90 -8.61 6.05
C LEU A 101 -6.29 -8.10 6.48
N VAL A 102 -6.31 -7.00 7.23
CA VAL A 102 -7.51 -6.50 7.90
C VAL A 102 -8.42 -5.76 6.91
N LYS A 103 -9.69 -6.19 6.87
CA LYS A 103 -10.73 -5.48 6.13
C LYS A 103 -11.15 -4.23 6.91
N HIS A 104 -11.18 -3.09 6.26
CA HIS A 104 -11.49 -1.80 6.90
C HIS A 104 -12.38 -0.93 6.02
N THR A 105 -13.02 0.05 6.65
CA THR A 105 -13.84 1.06 5.99
C THR A 105 -13.02 2.33 5.82
N VAL A 106 -13.05 2.93 4.64
CA VAL A 106 -12.42 4.21 4.34
C VAL A 106 -13.44 5.21 3.82
N SER A 107 -13.35 6.43 4.29
CA SER A 107 -14.15 7.55 3.78
C SER A 107 -13.62 8.01 2.42
N LEU A 108 -14.53 8.27 1.49
CA LEU A 108 -14.24 8.88 0.19
C LEU A 108 -14.73 10.32 0.12
N ILE A 109 -14.71 11.02 1.26
CA ILE A 109 -14.94 12.46 1.31
C ILE A 109 -13.84 13.15 0.50
N SER A 110 -14.20 14.10 -0.36
CA SER A 110 -13.24 14.83 -1.19
C SER A 110 -12.32 15.73 -0.37
N VAL A 111 -11.22 16.22 -0.98
CA VAL A 111 -10.27 17.13 -0.32
C VAL A 111 -10.96 18.40 0.20
N ASP A 112 -11.99 18.88 -0.49
CA ASP A 112 -12.81 20.05 -0.09
C ASP A 112 -14.04 19.68 0.77
N MET A 113 -14.00 18.49 1.41
CA MET A 113 -14.99 18.02 2.39
C MET A 113 -16.41 17.78 1.82
N GLN A 114 -16.52 17.39 0.54
CA GLN A 114 -17.81 17.06 -0.08
C GLN A 114 -18.12 15.56 0.04
N HIS A 115 -19.39 15.24 0.31
CA HIS A 115 -19.90 13.87 0.55
C HIS A 115 -20.66 13.34 -0.67
N GLU A 116 -20.00 13.15 -1.81
CA GLU A 116 -20.64 12.59 -3.01
C GLU A 116 -20.64 11.07 -3.01
N PHE A 117 -19.54 10.45 -2.54
CA PHE A 117 -19.36 9.02 -2.63
C PHE A 117 -19.58 8.32 -1.28
N LYS A 118 -20.07 7.07 -1.34
CA LYS A 118 -20.18 6.21 -0.16
C LYS A 118 -18.81 5.73 0.30
N ASN A 119 -18.69 5.43 1.58
CA ASN A 119 -17.49 4.80 2.13
C ASN A 119 -17.14 3.51 1.36
N CYS A 120 -15.85 3.27 1.20
CA CYS A 120 -15.33 2.04 0.60
C CYS A 120 -14.98 1.03 1.69
N ILE A 121 -15.32 -0.24 1.46
CA ILE A 121 -14.88 -1.36 2.30
C ILE A 121 -13.86 -2.16 1.49
N CYS A 122 -12.62 -2.25 1.97
CA CYS A 122 -11.52 -2.89 1.27
C CYS A 122 -10.49 -3.48 2.24
N LYS A 123 -9.53 -4.23 1.73
CA LYS A 123 -8.35 -4.70 2.46
C LYS A 123 -7.10 -3.94 2.02
N VAL A 124 -7.00 -3.65 0.73
CA VAL A 124 -5.88 -2.94 0.10
C VAL A 124 -6.43 -1.79 -0.75
N ARG A 125 -5.79 -0.64 -0.71
CA ARG A 125 -6.19 0.57 -1.44
C ARG A 125 -5.02 1.54 -1.60
N PRO A 126 -5.12 2.59 -2.41
CA PRO A 126 -4.26 3.75 -2.25
C PRO A 126 -4.53 4.42 -0.91
N ILE A 127 -3.57 5.11 -0.35
CA ILE A 127 -3.75 5.93 0.86
C ILE A 127 -4.80 7.03 0.62
N THR A 128 -5.50 7.50 1.66
CA THR A 128 -6.34 8.70 1.56
C THR A 128 -5.47 9.96 1.57
N PHE A 129 -6.05 11.10 1.16
CA PHE A 129 -5.38 12.40 1.24
C PHE A 129 -5.03 12.78 2.68
N ASP A 130 -5.93 12.54 3.63
CA ASP A 130 -5.68 12.86 5.04
C ASP A 130 -4.59 11.99 5.65
N GLU A 131 -4.61 10.68 5.39
CA GLU A 131 -3.51 9.79 5.81
C GLU A 131 -2.18 10.18 5.15
N ALA A 132 -2.21 10.60 3.87
CA ALA A 132 -1.00 11.05 3.19
C ALA A 132 -0.44 12.34 3.80
N ARG A 133 -1.28 13.23 4.33
CA ARG A 133 -0.84 14.42 5.09
C ARG A 133 -0.29 14.04 6.46
N GLU A 134 -0.97 13.13 7.16
CA GLU A 134 -0.57 12.64 8.49
C GLU A 134 0.83 11.99 8.45
N PHE A 135 1.10 11.17 7.43
CA PHE A 135 2.34 10.41 7.30
C PHE A 135 3.32 10.98 6.29
N ASN A 136 3.17 12.24 5.87
CA ASN A 136 3.89 12.81 4.72
C ASN A 136 5.41 12.59 4.77
N ASP A 137 6.05 12.81 5.92
CA ASP A 137 7.51 12.66 6.09
C ASP A 137 8.00 11.23 5.82
N LEU A 138 7.16 10.22 6.06
CA LEU A 138 7.46 8.82 5.78
C LEU A 138 7.22 8.44 4.32
N LEU A 139 6.44 9.23 3.59
CA LEU A 139 6.05 8.94 2.22
C LEU A 139 7.02 9.47 1.17
N VAL A 140 7.89 10.43 1.55
CA VAL A 140 8.89 11.00 0.64
C VAL A 140 9.83 9.90 0.13
N ASN A 141 9.88 9.75 -1.19
CA ASN A 141 10.78 8.81 -1.86
C ASN A 141 11.22 9.41 -3.20
N LYS A 142 12.37 10.08 -3.20
CA LYS A 142 12.93 10.76 -4.37
C LYS A 142 13.38 9.81 -5.49
N ASN A 143 13.40 8.51 -5.24
CA ASN A 143 13.68 7.48 -6.26
C ASN A 143 12.44 7.13 -7.10
N LEU A 144 11.26 7.60 -6.72
CA LEU A 144 10.07 7.49 -7.55
C LEU A 144 10.17 8.48 -8.72
N ASN A 145 9.71 8.07 -9.88
CA ASN A 145 9.80 8.83 -11.14
C ASN A 145 8.50 9.51 -11.54
N ASN A 146 7.41 9.33 -10.78
CA ASN A 146 6.09 9.87 -11.11
C ASN A 146 5.28 10.19 -9.85
N TRP A 147 4.19 10.96 -10.04
CA TRP A 147 3.12 11.14 -9.06
C TRP A 147 2.37 9.83 -8.85
N TRP A 148 1.70 9.69 -7.70
CA TRP A 148 0.96 8.49 -7.38
C TRP A 148 -0.41 8.79 -6.78
N TRP A 149 -1.34 7.88 -7.05
CA TRP A 149 -2.74 8.02 -6.72
C TRP A 149 -2.99 7.91 -5.21
N THR A 150 -3.86 8.79 -4.70
CA THR A 150 -4.66 8.51 -3.50
C THR A 150 -6.01 7.92 -3.91
N CYS A 151 -6.83 7.48 -2.94
CA CYS A 151 -8.22 7.10 -3.21
C CYS A 151 -9.21 8.26 -2.98
N THR A 152 -8.72 9.49 -2.76
CA THR A 152 -9.54 10.66 -2.38
C THR A 152 -9.83 11.52 -3.61
N PRO A 153 -11.11 11.78 -3.94
CA PRO A 153 -11.48 12.75 -4.96
C PRO A 153 -10.98 14.15 -4.56
N TRP A 154 -10.54 14.95 -5.55
CA TRP A 154 -10.15 16.32 -5.27
C TRP A 154 -11.33 17.19 -4.89
N SER A 155 -12.43 17.07 -5.64
CA SER A 155 -13.72 17.70 -5.42
C SER A 155 -14.83 16.85 -6.01
N THR A 156 -16.01 17.43 -6.23
CA THR A 156 -17.22 16.73 -6.67
C THR A 156 -17.87 17.42 -7.86
N LYS A 157 -18.82 16.71 -8.47
CA LYS A 157 -19.62 17.23 -9.58
C LYS A 157 -20.41 18.49 -9.19
N GLU A 158 -20.96 18.54 -7.99
CA GLU A 158 -21.69 19.69 -7.47
C GLU A 158 -20.83 20.96 -7.44
N ARG A 159 -19.53 20.80 -7.20
CA ARG A 159 -18.54 21.89 -7.23
C ARG A 159 -17.92 22.13 -8.61
N GLY A 160 -18.39 21.44 -9.65
CA GLY A 160 -17.89 21.56 -11.03
C GLY A 160 -16.53 20.93 -11.29
N CYS A 161 -16.08 19.99 -10.44
CA CYS A 161 -14.79 19.31 -10.54
C CYS A 161 -14.93 17.83 -10.25
N ASP A 162 -15.49 17.05 -11.18
CA ASP A 162 -15.74 15.63 -11.08
C ASP A 162 -14.70 14.75 -11.85
N TYR A 163 -13.57 15.35 -12.20
CA TYR A 163 -12.54 14.70 -13.03
C TYR A 163 -11.16 14.59 -12.38
N SER A 164 -11.01 15.04 -11.13
CA SER A 164 -9.70 15.11 -10.47
C SER A 164 -9.63 14.28 -9.19
N ILE A 165 -8.50 13.60 -9.02
CA ILE A 165 -8.12 12.81 -7.85
C ILE A 165 -6.92 13.47 -7.18
N ALA A 166 -6.86 13.45 -5.85
CA ALA A 166 -5.68 13.88 -5.12
C ALA A 166 -4.50 12.95 -5.39
N VAL A 167 -3.34 13.52 -5.66
CA VAL A 167 -2.08 12.81 -5.94
C VAL A 167 -0.95 13.33 -5.06
N VAL A 168 0.07 12.51 -4.87
CA VAL A 168 1.27 12.84 -4.11
C VAL A 168 2.50 12.69 -5.00
N SER A 169 3.43 13.64 -4.90
CA SER A 169 4.69 13.59 -5.63
C SER A 169 5.75 12.75 -4.89
N PRO A 170 6.86 12.38 -5.57
CA PRO A 170 8.03 11.78 -4.92
C PRO A 170 8.63 12.59 -3.78
N SER A 171 8.47 13.91 -3.81
CA SER A 171 8.96 14.84 -2.77
C SER A 171 7.93 15.14 -1.67
N GLY A 172 6.77 14.48 -1.68
CA GLY A 172 5.71 14.66 -0.69
C GLY A 172 4.78 15.85 -0.96
N ASN A 173 4.88 16.53 -2.11
CA ASN A 173 3.95 17.59 -2.46
C ASN A 173 2.58 17.01 -2.86
N PHE A 174 1.53 17.73 -2.52
CA PHE A 174 0.17 17.39 -2.88
C PHE A 174 -0.30 18.20 -4.09
N ASN A 175 -1.04 17.55 -4.97
CA ASN A 175 -1.71 18.16 -6.10
C ASN A 175 -2.93 17.30 -6.49
N TYR A 176 -3.57 17.65 -7.57
CA TYR A 176 -4.58 16.81 -8.20
C TYR A 176 -4.17 16.45 -9.63
N ASP A 177 -4.69 15.32 -10.10
CA ASP A 177 -4.57 14.93 -11.50
C ASP A 177 -5.89 14.35 -12.01
N ARG A 178 -6.07 14.34 -13.32
CA ARG A 178 -7.28 13.82 -13.95
C ARG A 178 -7.31 12.31 -13.86
N TYR A 179 -8.48 11.73 -13.57
CA TYR A 179 -8.64 10.29 -13.38
C TYR A 179 -8.17 9.43 -14.56
N TYR A 180 -8.11 9.99 -15.76
CA TYR A 180 -7.65 9.32 -16.99
C TYR A 180 -6.16 9.53 -17.29
N ASN A 181 -5.43 10.27 -16.49
CA ASN A 181 -3.97 10.38 -16.57
C ASN A 181 -3.30 9.17 -15.91
N TYR A 182 -1.99 9.08 -16.05
CA TYR A 182 -1.21 7.94 -15.59
C TYR A 182 -0.42 8.27 -14.34
N GLY A 183 -0.60 7.48 -13.29
CA GLY A 183 0.12 7.61 -12.03
C GLY A 183 0.68 6.28 -11.54
N GLY A 184 1.51 6.34 -10.50
CA GLY A 184 2.00 5.16 -9.78
C GLY A 184 0.99 4.66 -8.74
N VAL A 185 1.13 3.40 -8.34
CA VAL A 185 0.30 2.77 -7.30
C VAL A 185 1.19 2.32 -6.15
N ARG A 186 0.98 2.93 -4.98
CA ARG A 186 1.56 2.55 -3.69
C ARG A 186 0.43 2.01 -2.81
N PRO A 187 0.24 0.68 -2.74
CA PRO A 187 -0.83 0.11 -1.93
C PRO A 187 -0.59 0.34 -0.44
N PHE A 188 -1.64 0.79 0.23
CA PHE A 188 -1.79 0.89 1.67
C PHE A 188 -2.64 -0.28 2.15
N CYS A 189 -2.29 -0.88 3.29
CA CYS A 189 -3.11 -1.88 3.97
C CYS A 189 -2.91 -1.84 5.48
N ILE A 190 -3.80 -2.54 6.19
CA ILE A 190 -3.72 -2.74 7.63
C ILE A 190 -3.47 -4.22 7.88
N LEU A 191 -2.42 -4.54 8.63
CA LEU A 191 -2.02 -5.90 8.96
C LEU A 191 -2.18 -6.16 10.46
N LYS A 192 -2.41 -7.41 10.86
CA LYS A 192 -2.28 -7.82 12.25
C LYS A 192 -0.83 -7.69 12.71
N SER A 193 -0.59 -7.08 13.86
CA SER A 193 0.76 -6.78 14.36
C SER A 193 1.56 -8.01 14.81
N ASN A 194 0.88 -9.14 15.09
CA ASN A 194 1.52 -10.36 15.60
C ASN A 194 2.11 -11.29 14.52
N ILE A 195 2.07 -10.90 13.25
CA ILE A 195 2.65 -11.67 12.15
C ILE A 195 4.17 -11.56 12.13
N PHE A 196 4.83 -12.62 11.63
CA PHE A 196 6.27 -12.61 11.38
C PHE A 196 6.55 -12.18 9.95
N ILE A 197 7.43 -11.18 9.82
CA ILE A 197 7.84 -10.60 8.54
C ILE A 197 9.37 -10.60 8.42
N GLU A 198 9.86 -10.49 7.21
CA GLU A 198 11.29 -10.31 6.94
C GLU A 198 11.63 -8.82 7.03
N LYS A 199 12.54 -8.44 7.94
CA LYS A 199 12.96 -7.04 8.10
C LYS A 199 13.63 -6.57 6.81
N GLY A 200 13.26 -5.38 6.33
CA GLY A 200 13.90 -4.69 5.22
C GLY A 200 15.29 -4.17 5.59
N GLU A 201 16.07 -3.86 4.60
CA GLU A 201 17.38 -3.20 4.75
C GLU A 201 17.24 -1.70 4.98
#